data_da34521f429eeb759738e5aa5a0b35d0
#
_entry.id   da34521f429eeb759738e5aa5a0b35d0
#
_cell.length_a   1.000
_cell.length_b   1.000
_cell.length_c   1.000
_cell.angle_alpha   90.00
_cell.angle_beta   90.00
_cell.angle_gamma   90.00
#
_symmetry.space_group_name_H-M   'P 1'
#
loop_
_entity.id
_entity.type
_entity.pdbx_description
1 polymer ?
#
loop_
_entity_poly.entity_id
_entity_poly.type
_entity_poly.pdbx_seq_one_letter_code
_entity_poly.pdbx_strand_id
1 'polypeptide(L)'
;LNIKSKNDAIEFINKGGLVIIFPSGEVATSERLFNKAIEKEWKPIIGSIVRKVNCKILPVYCHGQNSFLFQFTGIINYKLRRILFARELINKSNKKFNVECGELLDSQLFHKLENSQIAKNLRSETLKIVNLH
;
A
#
# COMPACT_ATOMS: atom_id res chain seq x y z
N LEU A 1 -6.70 8.38 -5.67
CA LEU A 1 -6.85 9.63 -4.90
C LEU A 1 -6.99 10.80 -5.86
N ASN A 2 -7.98 11.64 -5.67
CA ASN A 2 -8.13 12.88 -6.42
C ASN A 2 -7.35 14.02 -5.72
N ILE A 3 -7.25 15.18 -6.38
CA ILE A 3 -6.50 16.34 -5.84
C ILE A 3 -7.06 16.80 -4.50
N LYS A 4 -8.38 16.78 -4.33
CA LYS A 4 -9.06 17.16 -3.08
C LYS A 4 -8.62 16.25 -1.93
N SER A 5 -8.79 14.92 -2.09
CA SER A 5 -8.39 13.96 -1.06
C SER A 5 -6.91 14.04 -0.67
N LYS A 6 -6.04 14.40 -1.62
CA LYS A 6 -4.62 14.64 -1.33
C LYS A 6 -4.43 15.85 -0.42
N ASN A 7 -5.09 16.97 -0.73
CA ASN A 7 -4.96 18.19 0.06
C ASN A 7 -5.56 18.01 1.46
N ASP A 8 -6.70 17.34 1.55
CA ASP A 8 -7.33 17.00 2.83
C ASP A 8 -6.40 16.15 3.72
N ALA A 9 -5.71 15.17 3.12
CA ALA A 9 -4.72 14.34 3.83
C ALA A 9 -3.53 15.17 4.35
N ILE A 10 -2.99 16.07 3.50
CA ILE A 10 -1.89 16.96 3.90
C ILE A 10 -2.31 17.86 5.07
N GLU A 11 -3.48 18.47 4.98
CA GLU A 11 -4.01 19.33 6.04
C GLU A 11 -4.21 18.55 7.33
N PHE A 12 -4.78 17.35 7.26
CA PHE A 12 -5.02 16.50 8.42
C PHE A 12 -3.71 16.08 9.11
N ILE A 13 -2.67 15.71 8.33
CA ILE A 13 -1.34 15.39 8.87
C ILE A 13 -0.73 16.62 9.56
N ASN A 14 -0.81 17.79 8.95
CA ASN A 14 -0.26 19.03 9.50
C ASN A 14 -0.96 19.47 10.80
N LYS A 15 -2.19 19.01 11.02
CA LYS A 15 -2.93 19.18 12.29
C LYS A 15 -2.61 18.10 13.34
N GLY A 16 -1.64 17.23 13.08
CA GLY A 16 -1.25 16.13 13.98
C GLY A 16 -2.07 14.85 13.80
N GLY A 17 -2.84 14.76 12.73
CA GLY A 17 -3.64 13.57 12.42
C GLY A 17 -2.82 12.41 11.86
N LEU A 18 -3.31 11.19 12.02
CA LEU A 18 -2.76 9.97 11.45
C LEU A 18 -3.48 9.61 10.15
N VAL A 19 -2.73 9.40 9.07
CA VAL A 19 -3.28 8.96 7.77
C VAL A 19 -2.69 7.62 7.38
N ILE A 20 -3.54 6.66 7.06
CA ILE A 20 -3.14 5.37 6.51
C ILE A 20 -3.33 5.39 4.99
N ILE A 21 -2.28 5.04 4.25
CA ILE A 21 -2.28 5.08 2.79
C ILE A 21 -1.91 3.70 2.23
N PHE A 22 -2.64 3.26 1.22
CA PHE A 22 -2.33 2.09 0.39
C PHE A 22 -1.83 2.60 -0.98
N PRO A 23 -0.50 2.77 -1.16
CA PRO A 23 0.03 3.61 -2.24
C PRO A 23 -0.11 3.03 -3.65
N SER A 24 -0.19 1.71 -3.79
CA SER A 24 -0.44 1.06 -5.09
C SER A 24 -1.85 1.38 -5.60
N GLY A 25 -2.81 1.57 -4.68
CA GLY A 25 -4.23 1.75 -4.98
C GLY A 25 -4.88 0.51 -5.59
N GLU A 26 -4.18 -0.61 -5.57
CA GLU A 26 -4.62 -1.89 -6.10
C GLU A 26 -4.26 -3.01 -5.12
N VAL A 27 -5.03 -4.08 -5.17
CA VAL A 27 -4.74 -5.28 -4.37
C VAL A 27 -3.59 -6.04 -5.04
N ALA A 28 -2.60 -6.48 -4.25
CA ALA A 28 -1.51 -7.32 -4.74
C ALA A 28 -2.07 -8.57 -5.43
N THR A 29 -1.56 -8.85 -6.62
CA THR A 29 -2.02 -9.95 -7.46
C THR A 29 -0.85 -10.76 -7.98
N SER A 30 -1.08 -12.07 -8.14
CA SER A 30 -0.15 -12.92 -8.85
C SER A 30 -0.31 -12.77 -10.36
N GLU A 31 0.78 -12.67 -11.08
CA GLU A 31 0.78 -12.64 -12.55
C GLU A 31 0.55 -14.03 -13.14
N ARG A 32 0.83 -15.09 -12.39
CA ARG A 32 0.63 -16.48 -12.78
C ARG A 32 -0.06 -17.25 -11.67
N LEU A 33 -0.85 -18.24 -12.06
CA LEU A 33 -1.43 -19.22 -11.16
C LEU A 33 -0.32 -19.86 -10.29
N PHE A 34 -0.53 -19.89 -8.97
CA PHE A 34 0.37 -20.44 -7.96
C PHE A 34 1.61 -19.61 -7.60
N ASN A 35 1.83 -18.45 -8.21
CA ASN A 35 2.89 -17.56 -7.78
C ASN A 35 2.46 -16.68 -6.59
N LYS A 36 3.46 -16.22 -5.82
CA LYS A 36 3.20 -15.21 -4.77
C LYS A 36 2.63 -13.94 -5.40
N ALA A 37 1.67 -13.34 -4.72
CA ALA A 37 1.15 -12.04 -5.12
C ALA A 37 2.26 -10.99 -4.98
N ILE A 38 2.43 -10.18 -6.03
CA ILE A 38 3.43 -9.12 -6.07
C ILE A 38 2.73 -7.79 -5.83
N GLU A 39 3.25 -7.02 -4.91
CA GLU A 39 2.86 -5.63 -4.69
C GLU A 39 3.20 -4.81 -5.94
N LYS A 40 2.18 -4.18 -6.54
CA LYS A 40 2.39 -3.30 -7.69
C LYS A 40 3.22 -2.07 -7.34
N GLU A 41 3.69 -1.38 -8.36
CA GLU A 41 4.41 -0.12 -8.17
C GLU A 41 3.52 0.92 -7.46
N TRP A 42 4.13 1.65 -6.56
CA TRP A 42 3.45 2.70 -5.83
C TRP A 42 3.30 3.95 -6.68
N LYS A 43 2.14 4.57 -6.62
CA LYS A 43 1.81 5.76 -7.40
C LYS A 43 2.56 6.99 -6.84
N PRO A 44 3.03 7.91 -7.71
CA PRO A 44 3.76 9.10 -7.29
C PRO A 44 2.99 10.04 -6.35
N ILE A 45 1.68 9.83 -6.20
CA ILE A 45 0.84 10.64 -5.31
C ILE A 45 1.30 10.57 -3.85
N ILE A 46 1.83 9.43 -3.37
CA ILE A 46 2.38 9.33 -2.02
C ILE A 46 3.58 10.28 -1.87
N GLY A 47 4.46 10.35 -2.86
CA GLY A 47 5.57 11.29 -2.88
C GLY A 47 5.11 12.74 -2.82
N SER A 48 4.03 13.08 -3.51
CA SER A 48 3.48 14.44 -3.50
C SER A 48 2.85 14.85 -2.15
N ILE A 49 2.47 13.89 -1.31
CA ILE A 49 2.03 14.13 0.07
C ILE A 49 3.25 14.30 0.96
N VAL A 50 4.17 13.34 0.94
CA VAL A 50 5.37 13.31 1.79
C VAL A 50 6.22 14.56 1.66
N ARG A 51 6.37 15.09 0.44
CA ARG A 51 7.12 16.34 0.18
C ARG A 51 6.51 17.59 0.84
N LYS A 52 5.24 17.54 1.23
CA LYS A 52 4.48 18.71 1.73
C LYS A 52 4.18 18.66 3.21
N VAL A 53 4.64 17.63 3.90
CA VAL A 53 4.37 17.41 5.31
C VAL A 53 5.66 17.21 6.09
N ASN A 54 5.64 17.59 7.37
CA ASN A 54 6.69 17.26 8.33
C ASN A 54 6.11 16.26 9.32
N CYS A 55 6.29 14.97 9.03
CA CYS A 55 5.75 13.91 9.85
C CYS A 55 6.68 12.68 9.88
N LYS A 56 6.40 11.78 10.79
CA LYS A 56 6.99 10.44 10.79
C LYS A 56 6.19 9.52 9.88
N ILE A 57 6.90 8.67 9.15
CA ILE A 57 6.33 7.69 8.23
C ILE A 57 6.67 6.31 8.76
N LEU A 58 5.65 5.51 9.02
CA LEU A 58 5.81 4.12 9.44
C LEU A 58 5.52 3.20 8.26
N PRO A 59 6.53 2.54 7.68
CA PRO A 59 6.30 1.46 6.73
C PRO A 59 5.64 0.29 7.43
N VAL A 60 4.56 -0.23 6.82
CA VAL A 60 3.82 -1.37 7.38
C VAL A 60 3.61 -2.41 6.30
N TYR A 61 3.99 -3.63 6.58
CA TYR A 61 3.76 -4.77 5.72
C TYR A 61 2.70 -5.72 6.30
N CYS A 62 1.69 -6.00 5.50
CA CYS A 62 0.63 -6.95 5.86
C CYS A 62 0.89 -8.29 5.16
N HIS A 63 1.17 -9.33 5.93
CA HIS A 63 1.35 -10.67 5.39
C HIS A 63 0.01 -11.27 4.95
N GLY A 64 0.07 -12.08 3.92
CA GLY A 64 -1.06 -12.85 3.44
C GLY A 64 -1.34 -12.65 1.96
N GLN A 65 -2.14 -13.55 1.43
CA GLN A 65 -2.58 -13.52 0.04
C GLN A 65 -4.09 -13.66 -0.02
N ASN A 66 -4.67 -13.14 -1.09
CA ASN A 66 -6.06 -13.39 -1.40
C ASN A 66 -6.24 -14.84 -1.87
N SER A 67 -7.46 -15.36 -1.74
CA SER A 67 -7.76 -16.74 -2.12
C SER A 67 -7.42 -17.00 -3.60
N PHE A 68 -7.12 -18.27 -3.90
CA PHE A 68 -6.85 -18.72 -5.26
C PHE A 68 -7.97 -18.31 -6.24
N LEU A 69 -9.23 -18.44 -5.81
CA LEU A 69 -10.37 -18.05 -6.62
C LEU A 69 -10.37 -16.55 -6.96
N PHE A 70 -10.01 -15.70 -6.00
CA PHE A 70 -9.90 -14.26 -6.21
C PHE A 70 -8.77 -13.89 -7.19
N GLN A 71 -7.65 -14.60 -7.10
CA GLN A 71 -6.53 -14.41 -8.03
C GLN A 71 -6.87 -14.90 -9.44
N PHE A 72 -7.45 -16.09 -9.55
CA PHE A 72 -7.87 -16.67 -10.81
C PHE A 72 -8.89 -15.82 -11.58
N THR A 73 -9.91 -15.33 -10.89
CA THR A 73 -10.91 -14.45 -11.53
C THR A 73 -10.31 -13.10 -11.92
N GLY A 74 -9.28 -12.62 -11.24
CA GLY A 74 -8.55 -11.41 -11.63
C GLY A 74 -7.81 -11.53 -12.97
N ILE A 75 -7.37 -12.74 -13.31
CA ILE A 75 -6.72 -13.04 -14.60
C ILE A 75 -7.75 -13.10 -15.73
N ILE A 76 -8.92 -13.68 -15.47
CA ILE A 76 -9.95 -13.88 -16.50
C ILE A 76 -10.75 -12.61 -16.75
N ASN A 77 -11.25 -11.97 -15.70
CA ASN A 77 -12.09 -10.78 -15.81
C ASN A 77 -12.02 -9.90 -14.57
N TYR A 78 -11.52 -8.69 -14.76
CA TYR A 78 -11.40 -7.68 -13.70
C TYR A 78 -12.76 -7.34 -13.02
N LYS A 79 -13.88 -7.37 -13.75
CA LYS A 79 -15.20 -7.08 -13.19
C LYS A 79 -15.66 -8.16 -12.21
N LEU A 80 -15.41 -9.45 -12.53
CA LEU A 80 -15.71 -10.58 -11.64
C LEU A 80 -14.92 -10.48 -10.33
N ARG A 81 -13.68 -10.04 -10.38
CA ARG A 81 -12.85 -9.83 -9.19
C ARG A 81 -13.47 -8.82 -8.22
N ARG A 82 -14.12 -7.77 -8.72
CA ARG A 82 -14.77 -6.77 -7.86
C ARG A 82 -15.95 -7.36 -7.08
N ILE A 83 -16.70 -8.26 -7.68
CA ILE A 83 -17.83 -8.96 -7.02
C ILE A 83 -17.30 -9.89 -5.92
N LEU A 84 -16.19 -10.58 -6.18
CA LEU A 84 -15.59 -11.49 -5.22
C LEU A 84 -14.87 -10.78 -4.06
N PHE A 85 -14.65 -9.48 -4.15
CA PHE A 85 -14.01 -8.72 -3.08
C PHE A 85 -14.78 -8.80 -1.75
N ALA A 86 -16.10 -8.66 -1.79
CA ALA A 86 -16.95 -8.78 -0.62
C ALA A 86 -16.86 -10.20 0.00
N ARG A 87 -16.88 -11.25 -0.84
CA ARG A 87 -16.68 -12.64 -0.39
C ARG A 87 -15.32 -12.85 0.26
N GLU A 88 -14.27 -12.26 -0.31
CA GLU A 88 -12.91 -12.36 0.22
C GLU A 88 -12.80 -11.71 1.61
N LEU A 89 -13.44 -10.57 1.82
CA LEU A 89 -13.52 -9.93 3.13
C LEU A 89 -14.22 -10.82 4.16
N ILE A 90 -15.35 -11.42 3.81
CA ILE A 90 -16.09 -12.33 4.69
C ILE A 90 -15.24 -13.55 5.01
N ASN A 91 -14.58 -14.16 4.04
CA ASN A 91 -13.71 -15.31 4.23
C ASN A 91 -12.52 -15.03 5.16
N LYS A 92 -12.13 -13.76 5.29
CA LYS A 92 -11.00 -13.31 6.10
C LYS A 92 -11.42 -12.75 7.47
N SER A 93 -12.71 -12.56 7.74
CA SER A 93 -13.20 -11.91 8.95
C SER A 93 -12.75 -12.56 10.27
N ASN A 94 -12.49 -13.86 10.27
CA ASN A 94 -12.07 -14.63 11.46
C ASN A 94 -10.61 -15.11 11.36
N LYS A 95 -9.81 -14.58 10.44
CA LYS A 95 -8.40 -14.98 10.27
C LYS A 95 -7.48 -13.97 10.95
N LYS A 96 -6.43 -14.47 11.59
CA LYS A 96 -5.34 -13.66 12.09
C LYS A 96 -4.48 -13.19 10.92
N PHE A 97 -4.14 -11.92 10.91
CA PHE A 97 -3.20 -11.33 9.96
C PHE A 97 -1.93 -10.95 10.71
N ASN A 98 -0.80 -11.35 10.17
CA ASN A 98 0.47 -10.84 10.64
C ASN A 98 0.75 -9.49 9.98
N VAL A 99 1.02 -8.51 10.81
CA VAL A 99 1.38 -7.16 10.40
C VAL A 99 2.76 -6.87 10.98
N GLU A 100 3.68 -6.48 10.14
CA GLU A 100 5.04 -6.09 10.55
C GLU A 100 5.28 -4.62 10.25
N CYS A 101 5.90 -3.94 11.21
CA CYS A 101 6.27 -2.53 11.09
C CYS A 101 7.77 -2.41 10.85
N GLY A 102 8.16 -1.57 9.90
CA GLY A 102 9.55 -1.20 9.68
C GLY A 102 10.02 -0.08 10.61
N GLU A 103 11.20 0.46 10.33
CA GLU A 103 11.74 1.60 11.06
C GLU A 103 10.96 2.88 10.73
N LEU A 104 10.87 3.75 11.73
CA LEU A 104 10.20 5.03 11.59
C LEU A 104 11.07 6.00 10.79
N LEU A 105 10.58 6.44 9.64
CA LEU A 105 11.28 7.34 8.74
C LEU A 105 10.83 8.80 8.96
N ASP A 106 11.73 9.75 8.72
CA ASP A 106 11.39 11.17 8.71
C ASP A 106 11.06 11.64 7.30
N SER A 107 9.93 12.31 7.12
CA SER A 107 9.52 12.83 5.81
C SER A 107 10.53 13.82 5.22
N GLN A 108 11.28 14.53 6.07
CA GLN A 108 12.29 15.51 5.64
C GLN A 108 13.42 14.88 4.80
N LEU A 109 13.72 13.58 5.01
CA LEU A 109 14.71 12.84 4.22
C LEU A 109 14.35 12.80 2.73
N PHE A 110 13.08 12.98 2.41
CA PHE A 110 12.55 12.83 1.06
C PHE A 110 12.24 14.16 0.35
N HIS A 111 12.30 15.30 1.04
CA HIS A 111 11.85 16.59 0.49
C HIS A 111 12.58 17.03 -0.78
N LYS A 112 13.83 16.60 -0.96
CA LYS A 112 14.65 16.94 -2.14
C LYS A 112 14.46 15.97 -3.31
N LEU A 113 13.72 14.89 -3.13
CA LEU A 113 13.53 13.86 -4.14
C LEU A 113 12.29 14.13 -4.99
N GLU A 114 12.27 13.57 -6.19
CA GLU A 114 11.09 13.56 -7.04
C GLU A 114 10.00 12.63 -6.48
N ASN A 115 8.73 12.95 -6.73
CA ASN A 115 7.60 12.20 -6.20
C ASN A 115 7.65 10.69 -6.52
N SER A 116 8.11 10.35 -7.73
CA SER A 116 8.29 8.97 -8.16
C SER A 116 9.42 8.25 -7.42
N GLN A 117 10.51 8.95 -7.13
CA GLN A 117 11.63 8.42 -6.35
C GLN A 117 11.22 8.18 -4.90
N ILE A 118 10.46 9.10 -4.31
CA ILE A 118 9.91 8.93 -2.96
C ILE A 118 9.04 7.67 -2.89
N ALA A 119 8.13 7.51 -3.85
CA ALA A 119 7.27 6.33 -3.92
C ALA A 119 8.06 5.03 -4.02
N LYS A 120 9.12 5.00 -4.86
CA LYS A 120 10.02 3.84 -4.99
C LYS A 120 10.79 3.56 -3.71
N ASN A 121 11.34 4.58 -3.07
CA ASN A 121 12.11 4.43 -1.84
C ASN A 121 11.23 3.90 -0.71
N LEU A 122 10.06 4.49 -0.48
CA LEU A 122 9.13 4.03 0.55
C LEU A 122 8.64 2.60 0.31
N ARG A 123 8.39 2.24 -0.95
CA ARG A 123 8.07 0.86 -1.32
C ARG A 123 9.23 -0.09 -0.99
N SER A 124 10.45 0.30 -1.33
CA SER A 124 11.65 -0.48 -1.04
C SER A 124 11.82 -0.70 0.47
N GLU A 125 11.67 0.35 1.28
CA GLU A 125 11.75 0.23 2.75
C GLU A 125 10.67 -0.70 3.30
N THR A 126 9.45 -0.62 2.77
CA THR A 126 8.37 -1.53 3.19
C THR A 126 8.65 -2.98 2.79
N LEU A 127 9.23 -3.23 1.61
CA LEU A 127 9.54 -4.58 1.15
C LEU A 127 10.76 -5.20 1.85
N LYS A 128 11.68 -4.39 2.37
CA LYS A 128 12.80 -4.87 3.19
C LYS A 128 12.33 -5.60 4.44
N ILE A 129 11.19 -5.21 5.01
CA ILE A 129 10.59 -5.86 6.19
C ILE A 129 10.44 -7.37 5.96
N VAL A 130 10.01 -7.77 4.77
CA VAL A 130 9.80 -9.19 4.41
C VAL A 130 11.09 -9.96 4.20
N ASN A 131 12.16 -9.29 3.80
CA ASN A 131 13.44 -9.92 3.48
C ASN A 131 14.35 -10.06 4.70
N LEU A 132 13.92 -9.58 5.87
CA LEU A 132 14.66 -9.70 7.13
C LEU A 132 14.38 -11.03 7.86
N HIS A 133 13.50 -11.84 7.31
CA HIS A 133 13.09 -13.18 7.80
C HIS A 133 13.22 -14.20 6.67
#